data_1f53fa9d8a7bd37d37e636e04d1763e0
#
_entry.id   1f53fa9d8a7bd37d37e636e04d1763e0
#
_cell.length_a   1.000
_cell.length_b   1.000
_cell.length_c   1.000
_cell.angle_alpha   90.00
_cell.angle_beta   90.00
_cell.angle_gamma   90.00
#
_symmetry.space_group_name_H-M   'P 1'
#
loop_
_entity.id
_entity.type
_entity.pdbx_description
1 polymer ?
#
loop_
_entity_poly.entity_id
_entity_poly.type
_entity_poly.pdbx_seq_one_letter_code
_entity_poly.pdbx_strand_id
1 'polypeptide(L)'
;VEVHCANGYLLDQFLQDSTNQRTDAYGGSIENRARLLLEVTDACVAIWGANRVGVHLSARGDVKSMGDSDPAATFGYVAGELGKRRIAFICAREAQGDDRLGPALKAAFGGIYIANEKMTKHTAERLLAVGDADAVAFGQMFIAKPDLPRRLRLDASLNEPRPEMFYHPGAEGYTDYPALA
;
A
#
# COMPACT_ATOMS: atom_id res chain seq x y z
N VAL A 1 -5.24 -5.09 -12.02
CA VAL A 1 -6.12 -4.78 -10.88
C VAL A 1 -5.30 -4.70 -9.62
N GLU A 2 -5.55 -3.72 -8.76
CA GLU A 2 -5.00 -3.65 -7.41
C GLU A 2 -6.13 -3.78 -6.40
N VAL A 3 -6.12 -4.84 -5.60
CA VAL A 3 -7.11 -5.09 -4.55
C VAL A 3 -6.78 -4.19 -3.36
N HIS A 4 -7.73 -3.35 -2.98
CA HIS A 4 -7.52 -2.38 -1.90
C HIS A 4 -7.83 -2.98 -0.54
N CYS A 5 -6.80 -3.39 0.19
CA CYS A 5 -6.87 -3.87 1.59
C CYS A 5 -6.08 -2.93 2.50
N ALA A 6 -6.42 -1.64 2.48
CA ALA A 6 -5.67 -0.61 3.16
C ALA A 6 -6.59 0.51 3.67
N ASN A 7 -6.01 1.43 4.47
CA ASN A 7 -6.62 2.70 4.89
C ASN A 7 -7.94 2.57 5.65
N GLY A 8 -8.19 1.44 6.33
CA GLY A 8 -9.40 1.20 7.10
C GLY A 8 -10.65 1.02 6.23
N TYR A 9 -10.49 0.54 4.97
CA TYR A 9 -11.61 0.12 4.13
C TYR A 9 -11.92 -1.37 4.34
N LEU A 10 -12.94 -1.88 3.67
CA LEU A 10 -13.60 -3.15 4.00
C LEU A 10 -12.63 -4.32 4.27
N LEU A 11 -11.71 -4.59 3.36
CA LEU A 11 -10.79 -5.74 3.50
C LEU A 11 -9.80 -5.54 4.64
N ASP A 12 -9.33 -4.31 4.86
CA ASP A 12 -8.47 -3.96 5.98
C ASP A 12 -9.20 -4.09 7.32
N GLN A 13 -10.49 -3.69 7.39
CA GLN A 13 -11.35 -3.86 8.57
C GLN A 13 -11.60 -5.33 8.91
N PHE A 14 -11.67 -6.21 7.93
CA PHE A 14 -11.77 -7.66 8.17
C PHE A 14 -10.44 -8.25 8.65
N LEU A 15 -9.32 -7.71 8.18
CA LEU A 15 -8.00 -8.24 8.47
C LEU A 15 -7.55 -7.92 9.89
N GLN A 16 -7.68 -6.66 10.35
CA GLN A 16 -7.13 -6.21 11.62
C GLN A 16 -8.06 -6.46 12.81
N ASP A 17 -7.53 -6.95 13.92
CA ASP A 17 -8.31 -7.39 15.07
C ASP A 17 -8.95 -6.25 15.88
N SER A 18 -8.44 -5.02 15.80
CA SER A 18 -9.09 -3.88 16.45
C SER A 18 -10.50 -3.61 15.92
N THR A 19 -10.76 -3.95 14.66
CA THR A 19 -12.04 -3.74 13.98
C THR A 19 -12.81 -5.03 13.76
N ASN A 20 -12.12 -6.16 13.52
CA ASN A 20 -12.78 -7.44 13.29
C ASN A 20 -13.02 -8.19 14.61
N GLN A 21 -14.20 -8.00 15.17
CA GLN A 21 -14.69 -8.68 16.39
C GLN A 21 -15.62 -9.86 16.08
N ARG A 22 -15.58 -10.40 14.84
CA ARG A 22 -16.43 -11.52 14.40
C ARG A 22 -16.02 -12.82 15.06
N THR A 23 -16.99 -13.71 15.24
CA THR A 23 -16.80 -15.05 15.84
C THR A 23 -17.08 -16.18 14.85
N ASP A 24 -17.32 -15.86 13.58
CA ASP A 24 -17.54 -16.82 12.50
C ASP A 24 -16.25 -17.12 11.70
N ALA A 25 -16.38 -17.76 10.56
CA ALA A 25 -15.28 -18.14 9.68
C ALA A 25 -14.44 -16.96 9.13
N TYR A 26 -14.86 -15.72 9.34
CA TYR A 26 -14.17 -14.50 8.92
C TYR A 26 -13.59 -13.69 10.09
N GLY A 27 -13.55 -14.25 11.31
CA GLY A 27 -13.05 -13.57 12.51
C GLY A 27 -12.25 -14.50 13.44
N GLY A 28 -11.67 -13.93 14.48
CA GLY A 28 -10.84 -14.64 15.45
C GLY A 28 -9.40 -14.83 14.96
N SER A 29 -9.01 -16.00 14.48
CA SER A 29 -7.63 -16.27 14.07
C SER A 29 -7.19 -15.42 12.84
N ILE A 30 -5.89 -15.27 12.65
CA ILE A 30 -5.31 -14.54 11.52
C ILE A 30 -5.80 -15.13 10.18
N GLU A 31 -5.87 -16.45 10.08
CA GLU A 31 -6.33 -17.15 8.88
C GLU A 31 -7.79 -16.80 8.55
N ASN A 32 -8.64 -16.74 9.56
CA ASN A 32 -10.04 -16.37 9.37
C ASN A 32 -10.19 -14.89 8.99
N ARG A 33 -9.46 -14.00 9.67
CA ARG A 33 -9.49 -12.56 9.35
C ARG A 33 -8.95 -12.25 7.96
N ALA A 34 -7.94 -12.98 7.50
CA ALA A 34 -7.37 -12.84 6.15
C ALA A 34 -8.25 -13.46 5.04
N ARG A 35 -9.19 -14.34 5.40
CA ARG A 35 -10.00 -15.14 4.45
C ARG A 35 -10.65 -14.27 3.36
N LEU A 36 -11.35 -13.21 3.74
CA LEU A 36 -12.05 -12.36 2.77
C LEU A 36 -11.09 -11.73 1.75
N LEU A 37 -9.94 -11.23 2.21
CA LEU A 37 -8.91 -10.69 1.31
C LEU A 37 -8.42 -11.74 0.31
N LEU A 38 -8.14 -12.95 0.80
CA LEU A 38 -7.63 -14.03 -0.03
C LEU A 38 -8.66 -14.51 -1.05
N GLU A 39 -9.93 -14.66 -0.65
CA GLU A 39 -11.03 -15.00 -1.56
C GLU A 39 -11.24 -13.95 -2.65
N VAL A 40 -11.22 -12.66 -2.31
CA VAL A 40 -11.31 -11.56 -3.29
C VAL A 40 -10.12 -11.57 -4.23
N THR A 41 -8.92 -11.81 -3.70
CA THR A 41 -7.71 -11.92 -4.52
C THR A 41 -7.81 -13.11 -5.48
N ASP A 42 -8.24 -14.27 -5.02
CA ASP A 42 -8.42 -15.47 -5.83
C ASP A 42 -9.46 -15.25 -6.94
N ALA A 43 -10.55 -14.56 -6.65
CA ALA A 43 -11.56 -14.18 -7.65
C ALA A 43 -10.98 -13.24 -8.72
N CYS A 44 -10.16 -12.25 -8.32
CA CYS A 44 -9.47 -11.38 -9.27
C CYS A 44 -8.45 -12.16 -10.13
N VAL A 45 -7.70 -13.07 -9.51
CA VAL A 45 -6.71 -13.92 -10.21
C VAL A 45 -7.40 -14.83 -11.23
N ALA A 46 -8.56 -15.37 -10.91
CA ALA A 46 -9.32 -16.22 -11.83
C ALA A 46 -9.74 -15.48 -13.11
N ILE A 47 -9.98 -14.17 -13.04
CA ILE A 47 -10.39 -13.34 -14.18
C ILE A 47 -9.18 -12.78 -14.95
N TRP A 48 -8.19 -12.24 -14.22
CA TRP A 48 -7.12 -11.43 -14.82
C TRP A 48 -5.79 -12.18 -14.98
N GLY A 49 -5.62 -13.31 -14.30
CA GLY A 49 -4.35 -13.98 -14.13
C GLY A 49 -3.51 -13.33 -13.01
N ALA A 50 -2.75 -14.13 -12.29
CA ALA A 50 -1.98 -13.71 -11.12
C ALA A 50 -1.00 -12.56 -11.42
N ASN A 51 -0.37 -12.58 -12.58
CA ASN A 51 0.59 -11.56 -13.02
C ASN A 51 -0.03 -10.17 -13.32
N ARG A 52 -1.34 -10.01 -13.17
CA ARG A 52 -2.07 -8.73 -13.36
C ARG A 52 -2.85 -8.31 -12.12
N VAL A 53 -2.62 -8.98 -11.00
CA VAL A 53 -3.27 -8.66 -9.71
C VAL A 53 -2.21 -8.23 -8.72
N GLY A 54 -2.38 -7.07 -8.11
CA GLY A 54 -1.63 -6.59 -6.96
C GLY A 54 -2.54 -6.42 -5.76
N VAL A 55 -1.96 -6.29 -4.58
CA VAL A 55 -2.69 -6.01 -3.33
C VAL A 55 -2.05 -4.85 -2.60
N HIS A 56 -2.88 -3.89 -2.17
CA HIS A 56 -2.46 -2.76 -1.32
C HIS A 56 -2.79 -3.05 0.14
N LEU A 57 -1.79 -2.96 1.02
CA LEU A 57 -1.86 -3.24 2.45
C LEU A 57 -1.55 -1.98 3.29
N SER A 58 -2.04 -1.91 4.52
CA SER A 58 -1.74 -0.86 5.51
C SER A 58 -1.17 -1.48 6.79
N ALA A 59 0.02 -2.05 6.71
CA ALA A 59 0.62 -2.83 7.80
C ALA A 59 0.82 -2.03 9.11
N ARG A 60 1.00 -0.73 9.02
CA ARG A 60 1.13 0.18 10.17
C ARG A 60 0.39 1.50 9.88
N GLY A 61 -0.83 1.37 9.38
CA GLY A 61 -1.71 2.52 9.15
C GLY A 61 -2.43 2.93 10.42
N ASP A 62 -2.47 4.22 10.70
CA ASP A 62 -3.13 4.83 11.87
C ASP A 62 -4.46 5.51 11.53
N VAL A 63 -4.98 5.28 10.32
CA VAL A 63 -6.21 5.92 9.86
C VAL A 63 -7.45 5.16 10.31
N LYS A 64 -8.54 5.88 10.58
CA LYS A 64 -9.86 5.32 10.92
C LYS A 64 -9.85 4.35 12.10
N SER A 65 -9.00 4.62 13.10
CA SER A 65 -8.85 3.77 14.29
C SER A 65 -8.44 2.32 13.99
N MET A 66 -7.77 2.10 12.86
CA MET A 66 -7.21 0.80 12.52
C MET A 66 -6.03 0.45 13.43
N GLY A 67 -5.90 -0.82 13.75
CA GLY A 67 -4.80 -1.38 14.52
C GLY A 67 -4.90 -2.88 14.64
N ASP A 68 -3.77 -3.53 14.83
CA ASP A 68 -3.70 -4.97 15.05
C ASP A 68 -2.82 -5.24 16.27
N SER A 69 -3.17 -6.22 17.08
CA SER A 69 -2.40 -6.58 18.28
C SER A 69 -1.03 -7.17 17.95
N ASP A 70 -0.90 -7.81 16.76
CA ASP A 70 0.37 -8.31 16.23
C ASP A 70 0.44 -8.08 14.71
N PRO A 71 0.73 -6.84 14.27
CA PRO A 71 0.77 -6.52 12.85
C PRO A 71 1.86 -7.31 12.10
N ALA A 72 2.95 -7.70 12.77
CA ALA A 72 4.01 -8.49 12.14
C ALA A 72 3.51 -9.90 11.78
N ALA A 73 2.81 -10.56 12.69
CA ALA A 73 2.22 -11.88 12.43
C ALA A 73 1.10 -11.79 11.38
N THR A 74 0.18 -10.83 11.54
CA THR A 74 -0.99 -10.69 10.64
C THR A 74 -0.57 -10.37 9.21
N PHE A 75 0.24 -9.34 8.99
CA PHE A 75 0.66 -8.93 7.66
C PHE A 75 1.74 -9.85 7.07
N GLY A 76 2.57 -10.47 7.92
CA GLY A 76 3.52 -11.50 7.50
C GLY A 76 2.82 -12.74 6.95
N TYR A 77 1.76 -13.22 7.62
CA TYR A 77 0.91 -14.30 7.13
C TYR A 77 0.28 -13.95 5.76
N VAL A 78 -0.34 -12.76 5.68
CA VAL A 78 -0.96 -12.29 4.44
C VAL A 78 0.07 -12.20 3.29
N ALA A 79 1.24 -11.62 3.53
CA ALA A 79 2.29 -11.52 2.52
C ALA A 79 2.71 -12.90 2.00
N GLY A 80 2.90 -13.88 2.91
CA GLY A 80 3.22 -15.26 2.53
C GLY A 80 2.11 -15.93 1.71
N GLU A 81 0.84 -15.76 2.10
CA GLU A 81 -0.30 -16.32 1.35
C GLU A 81 -0.47 -15.69 -0.05
N LEU A 82 -0.22 -14.39 -0.17
CA LEU A 82 -0.22 -13.70 -1.46
C LEU A 82 0.97 -14.15 -2.33
N GLY A 83 2.13 -14.41 -1.73
CA GLY A 83 3.31 -14.95 -2.40
C GLY A 83 3.06 -16.34 -3.01
N LYS A 84 2.36 -17.24 -2.28
CA LYS A 84 1.94 -18.55 -2.80
C LYS A 84 1.07 -18.44 -4.06
N ARG A 85 0.24 -17.38 -4.15
CA ARG A 85 -0.62 -17.07 -5.30
C ARG A 85 0.12 -16.46 -6.47
N ARG A 86 1.39 -16.07 -6.28
CA ARG A 86 2.27 -15.47 -7.30
C ARG A 86 1.63 -14.24 -7.96
N ILE A 87 0.93 -13.42 -7.20
CA ILE A 87 0.40 -12.16 -7.71
C ILE A 87 1.53 -11.21 -8.11
N ALA A 88 1.22 -10.20 -8.92
CA ALA A 88 2.21 -9.31 -9.53
C ALA A 88 3.05 -8.55 -8.50
N PHE A 89 2.42 -8.02 -7.46
CA PHE A 89 3.09 -7.24 -6.41
C PHE A 89 2.22 -7.10 -5.16
N ILE A 90 2.86 -6.73 -4.06
CA ILE A 90 2.21 -6.10 -2.92
C ILE A 90 2.71 -4.66 -2.79
N CYS A 91 1.80 -3.73 -2.49
CA CYS A 91 2.10 -2.35 -2.12
C CYS A 91 1.75 -2.16 -0.65
N ALA A 92 2.68 -1.74 0.18
CA ALA A 92 2.41 -1.55 1.60
C ALA A 92 2.56 -0.09 2.02
N ARG A 93 1.48 0.44 2.60
CA ARG A 93 1.44 1.73 3.27
C ARG A 93 2.00 1.57 4.67
N GLU A 94 3.20 2.08 4.87
CA GLU A 94 3.90 1.99 6.15
C GLU A 94 4.83 3.19 6.36
N ALA A 95 4.70 3.87 7.50
CA ALA A 95 5.64 4.91 7.88
C ALA A 95 7.04 4.31 8.11
N GLN A 96 8.06 4.98 7.58
CA GLN A 96 9.45 4.52 7.74
C GLN A 96 9.94 4.76 9.17
N GLY A 97 10.56 3.75 9.75
CA GLY A 97 11.11 3.74 11.11
C GLY A 97 11.91 2.46 11.36
N ASP A 98 12.51 2.34 12.54
CA ASP A 98 13.31 1.17 12.91
C ASP A 98 12.45 -0.09 13.10
N ASP A 99 11.18 0.09 13.42
CA ASP A 99 10.17 -0.95 13.62
C ASP A 99 9.35 -1.29 12.37
N ARG A 100 9.78 -0.82 11.18
CA ARG A 100 9.09 -1.06 9.92
C ARG A 100 9.04 -2.55 9.57
N LEU A 101 7.93 -2.99 8.99
CA LEU A 101 7.70 -4.37 8.57
C LEU A 101 8.10 -4.64 7.12
N GLY A 102 8.29 -3.60 6.31
CA GLY A 102 8.52 -3.70 4.86
C GLY A 102 9.51 -4.76 4.44
N PRO A 103 10.75 -4.82 4.99
CA PRO A 103 11.72 -5.86 4.63
C PRO A 103 11.24 -7.28 4.93
N ALA A 104 10.54 -7.48 6.05
CA ALA A 104 9.97 -8.78 6.42
C ALA A 104 8.80 -9.17 5.49
N LEU A 105 7.94 -8.21 5.15
CA LEU A 105 6.83 -8.43 4.21
C LEU A 105 7.35 -8.76 2.81
N LYS A 106 8.38 -8.05 2.34
CA LYS A 106 9.05 -8.35 1.06
C LYS A 106 9.60 -9.78 1.04
N ALA A 107 10.31 -10.17 2.10
CA ALA A 107 10.87 -11.52 2.23
C ALA A 107 9.77 -12.59 2.26
N ALA A 108 8.71 -12.39 3.02
CA ALA A 108 7.58 -13.32 3.11
C ALA A 108 6.81 -13.45 1.81
N PHE A 109 6.61 -12.36 1.07
CA PHE A 109 5.95 -12.34 -0.23
C PHE A 109 6.80 -13.01 -1.32
N GLY A 110 8.10 -12.75 -1.34
CA GLY A 110 9.04 -13.32 -2.31
C GLY A 110 8.89 -12.80 -3.74
N GLY A 111 8.19 -11.69 -3.95
CA GLY A 111 7.94 -11.03 -5.24
C GLY A 111 8.20 -9.53 -5.18
N ILE A 112 7.59 -8.76 -6.08
CA ILE A 112 7.76 -7.31 -6.16
C ILE A 112 7.06 -6.62 -4.98
N TYR A 113 7.83 -5.89 -4.19
CA TYR A 113 7.36 -5.08 -3.08
C TYR A 113 7.44 -3.59 -3.40
N ILE A 114 6.31 -2.89 -3.28
CA ILE A 114 6.21 -1.45 -3.50
C ILE A 114 6.04 -0.76 -2.14
N ALA A 115 6.99 0.07 -1.74
CA ALA A 115 6.89 0.86 -0.52
C ALA A 115 6.06 2.13 -0.74
N ASN A 116 5.21 2.45 0.21
CA ASN A 116 4.36 3.66 0.19
C ASN A 116 4.32 4.29 1.59
N GLU A 117 3.86 5.51 1.72
CA GLU A 117 3.65 6.36 2.89
C GLU A 117 4.78 7.34 3.16
N LYS A 118 4.43 8.63 3.08
CA LYS A 118 5.30 9.79 3.42
C LYS A 118 6.70 9.73 2.77
N MET A 119 6.78 9.18 1.56
CA MET A 119 8.04 9.03 0.84
C MET A 119 8.58 10.37 0.37
N THR A 120 9.87 10.59 0.60
CA THR A 120 10.67 11.63 -0.04
C THR A 120 11.56 11.01 -1.11
N LYS A 121 12.16 11.82 -2.00
CA LYS A 121 13.17 11.33 -2.95
C LYS A 121 14.28 10.55 -2.22
N HIS A 122 14.86 11.15 -1.18
CA HIS A 122 15.95 10.54 -0.42
C HIS A 122 15.54 9.19 0.20
N THR A 123 14.36 9.11 0.83
CA THR A 123 13.88 7.85 1.42
C THR A 123 13.65 6.79 0.35
N ALA A 124 13.05 7.19 -0.79
CA ALA A 124 12.80 6.28 -1.90
C ALA A 124 14.11 5.70 -2.48
N GLU A 125 15.07 6.57 -2.79
CA GLU A 125 16.38 6.16 -3.30
C GLU A 125 17.11 5.23 -2.33
N ARG A 126 17.07 5.52 -1.02
CA ARG A 126 17.67 4.67 0.01
C ARG A 126 17.02 3.28 0.03
N LEU A 127 15.69 3.19 0.05
CA LEU A 127 15.00 1.90 0.08
C LEU A 127 15.33 1.03 -1.14
N LEU A 128 15.38 1.64 -2.31
CA LEU A 128 15.77 0.95 -3.55
C LEU A 128 17.24 0.51 -3.51
N ALA A 129 18.14 1.37 -3.06
CA ALA A 129 19.58 1.09 -3.04
C ALA A 129 19.95 -0.07 -2.09
N VAL A 130 19.27 -0.17 -0.92
CA VAL A 130 19.51 -1.27 0.03
C VAL A 130 18.67 -2.53 -0.27
N GLY A 131 17.80 -2.49 -1.28
CA GLY A 131 16.96 -3.62 -1.67
C GLY A 131 15.75 -3.87 -0.76
N ASP A 132 15.38 -2.93 0.10
CA ASP A 132 14.21 -3.03 0.98
C ASP A 132 12.88 -2.86 0.22
N ALA A 133 12.93 -2.27 -0.96
CA ALA A 133 11.80 -2.18 -1.90
C ALA A 133 12.27 -2.34 -3.34
N ASP A 134 11.37 -2.78 -4.23
CA ASP A 134 11.62 -2.87 -5.68
C ASP A 134 11.09 -1.65 -6.42
N ALA A 135 10.10 -0.99 -5.84
CA ALA A 135 9.54 0.28 -6.30
C ALA A 135 9.03 1.11 -5.13
N VAL A 136 8.77 2.40 -5.36
CA VAL A 136 8.18 3.31 -4.38
C VAL A 136 7.00 4.04 -5.00
N ALA A 137 5.88 4.07 -4.28
CA ALA A 137 4.68 4.78 -4.70
C ALA A 137 4.55 6.13 -3.97
N PHE A 138 4.12 7.13 -4.74
CA PHE A 138 3.83 8.48 -4.24
C PHE A 138 2.36 8.81 -4.48
N GLY A 139 1.61 9.14 -3.43
CA GLY A 139 0.22 9.58 -3.50
C GLY A 139 0.11 11.10 -3.59
N GLN A 140 0.07 11.76 -2.44
CA GLN A 140 -0.15 13.22 -2.33
C GLN A 140 0.82 14.06 -3.18
N MET A 141 2.09 13.63 -3.25
CA MET A 141 3.07 14.35 -4.07
C MET A 141 2.68 14.35 -5.55
N PHE A 142 2.06 13.28 -6.04
CA PHE A 142 1.68 13.18 -7.43
C PHE A 142 0.50 14.07 -7.80
N ILE A 143 -0.41 14.36 -6.86
CA ILE A 143 -1.56 15.24 -7.10
C ILE A 143 -1.09 16.61 -7.62
N ALA A 144 -0.10 17.20 -6.95
CA ALA A 144 0.39 18.55 -7.29
C ALA A 144 1.52 18.57 -8.34
N LYS A 145 1.97 17.40 -8.80
CA LYS A 145 3.15 17.29 -9.66
C LYS A 145 2.90 16.26 -10.76
N PRO A 146 2.23 16.65 -11.85
CA PRO A 146 1.88 15.72 -12.94
C PRO A 146 3.11 15.06 -13.58
N ASP A 147 4.27 15.68 -13.44
CA ASP A 147 5.56 15.24 -13.95
C ASP A 147 6.55 14.86 -12.83
N LEU A 148 6.04 14.37 -11.68
CA LEU A 148 6.85 14.06 -10.51
C LEU A 148 8.12 13.22 -10.81
N PRO A 149 8.09 12.15 -11.61
CA PRO A 149 9.31 11.39 -11.92
C PRO A 149 10.39 12.23 -12.62
N ARG A 150 9.99 13.15 -13.51
CA ARG A 150 10.92 14.08 -14.18
C ARG A 150 11.52 15.05 -13.17
N ARG A 151 10.69 15.63 -12.27
CA ARG A 151 11.17 16.55 -11.23
C ARG A 151 12.13 15.87 -10.28
N LEU A 152 11.83 14.67 -9.82
CA LEU A 152 12.71 13.91 -8.94
C LEU A 152 14.05 13.59 -9.62
N ARG A 153 14.04 13.24 -10.91
CA ARG A 153 15.26 12.95 -11.67
C ARG A 153 16.18 14.16 -11.83
N LEU A 154 15.58 15.34 -12.03
CA LEU A 154 16.29 16.59 -12.31
C LEU A 154 16.56 17.41 -11.04
N ASP A 155 16.18 16.95 -9.86
CA ASP A 155 16.18 17.72 -8.62
C ASP A 155 15.47 19.09 -8.76
N ALA A 156 14.43 19.13 -9.60
CA ALA A 156 13.69 20.34 -9.88
C ALA A 156 12.73 20.70 -8.75
N SER A 157 12.37 21.98 -8.67
CA SER A 157 11.39 22.46 -7.69
C SER A 157 10.06 21.71 -7.77
N LEU A 158 9.44 21.46 -6.63
CA LEU A 158 8.16 20.81 -6.53
C LEU A 158 7.05 21.86 -6.38
N ASN A 159 5.91 21.63 -7.03
CA ASN A 159 4.72 22.47 -6.80
C ASN A 159 4.21 22.27 -5.36
N GLU A 160 3.75 23.32 -4.72
CA GLU A 160 3.07 23.19 -3.43
C GLU A 160 1.68 22.57 -3.62
N PRO A 161 1.34 21.54 -2.86
CA PRO A 161 -0.01 20.97 -2.91
C PRO A 161 -1.02 21.91 -2.24
N ARG A 162 -2.27 21.83 -2.68
CA ARG A 162 -3.43 22.50 -2.07
C ARG A 162 -4.30 21.45 -1.38
N PRO A 163 -4.04 21.08 -0.10
CA PRO A 163 -4.72 19.96 0.56
C PRO A 163 -6.24 20.16 0.66
N GLU A 164 -6.70 21.39 0.77
CA GLU A 164 -8.11 21.76 0.78
C GLU A 164 -8.85 21.40 -0.53
N MET A 165 -8.10 21.23 -1.62
CA MET A 165 -8.63 20.88 -2.93
C MET A 165 -8.63 19.38 -3.24
N PHE A 166 -7.98 18.53 -2.43
CA PHE A 166 -7.78 17.11 -2.75
C PHE A 166 -9.06 16.32 -3.00
N TYR A 167 -10.16 16.73 -2.38
CA TYR A 167 -11.48 16.11 -2.55
C TYR A 167 -12.52 17.08 -3.11
N HIS A 168 -12.06 18.24 -3.61
CA HIS A 168 -12.96 19.22 -4.21
C HIS A 168 -13.37 18.75 -5.62
N PRO A 169 -14.65 18.91 -6.01
CA PRO A 169 -15.08 18.58 -7.36
C PRO A 169 -14.53 19.58 -8.39
N GLY A 170 -14.17 19.09 -9.57
CA GLY A 170 -13.74 19.91 -10.69
C GLY A 170 -12.25 19.81 -11.00
N ALA A 171 -11.78 20.69 -11.87
CA ALA A 171 -10.41 20.67 -12.39
C ALA A 171 -9.40 21.37 -11.45
N GLU A 172 -9.87 22.34 -10.67
CA GLU A 172 -9.03 23.10 -9.77
C GLU A 172 -8.41 22.23 -8.69
N GLY A 173 -7.09 22.35 -8.50
CA GLY A 173 -6.34 21.52 -7.56
C GLY A 173 -6.15 20.07 -7.99
N TYR A 174 -6.57 19.72 -9.23
CA TYR A 174 -6.48 18.37 -9.77
C TYR A 174 -5.74 18.32 -11.11
N THR A 175 -6.14 19.13 -12.09
CA THR A 175 -5.56 19.11 -13.45
C THR A 175 -4.88 20.43 -13.84
N ASP A 176 -4.81 21.42 -12.95
CA ASP A 176 -4.30 22.77 -13.19
C ASP A 176 -2.88 23.02 -12.63
N TYR A 177 -2.23 22.02 -12.07
CA TYR A 177 -0.84 22.13 -11.63
C TYR A 177 0.12 22.17 -12.82
N PRO A 178 1.11 23.12 -12.83
CA PRO A 178 2.02 23.24 -13.95
C PRO A 178 3.04 22.11 -14.00
N ALA A 179 3.28 21.59 -15.20
CA ALA A 179 4.45 20.77 -15.49
C ALA A 179 5.72 21.63 -15.64
N LEU A 180 6.89 21.00 -15.62
CA LEU A 180 8.14 21.64 -16.01
C LEU A 180 8.10 21.96 -17.51
N ALA A 181 8.60 23.13 -17.85
CA ALA A 181 8.82 23.53 -19.22
C ALA A 181 9.85 22.60 -19.94
#